data_757e96fb46bfade5c0903ccae51662e1
#
_entry.id   757e96fb46bfade5c0903ccae51662e1
#
_cell.length_a   1.000
_cell.length_b   1.000
_cell.length_c   1.000
_cell.angle_alpha   90.00
_cell.angle_beta   90.00
_cell.angle_gamma   90.00
#
_symmetry.space_group_name_H-M   'P 1'
#
loop_
_entity.id
_entity.type
_entity.pdbx_description
1 polymer ?
#
loop_
_entity_poly.entity_id
_entity_poly.type
_entity_poly.pdbx_seq_one_letter_code
_entity_poly.pdbx_strand_id
1 'polypeptide(L)'
;MDGRIFHLKERLLKNLQHKWTVEEMLQIVELSVPHFQKLFRAEMGIAPLTYLRDLRLVKARELLEKKFYRVKQIRVEVGIRNDSHFTRDFKKKYGLTPTEYRKHFWKKIQTERSDDKK
;
A
#
# COMPACT_ATOMS: atom_id res chain seq x y z
N MET A 1 5.58 20.02 5.82
CA MET A 1 6.15 19.03 4.88
C MET A 1 6.67 19.74 3.62
N ASP A 2 7.81 19.27 3.11
CA ASP A 2 8.36 19.79 1.87
C ASP A 2 7.40 19.54 0.70
N GLY A 3 7.14 20.57 -0.12
CA GLY A 3 6.19 20.47 -1.24
C GLY A 3 6.57 19.45 -2.30
N ARG A 4 7.88 19.22 -2.49
CA ARG A 4 8.36 18.22 -3.45
C ARG A 4 8.04 16.80 -2.99
N ILE A 5 8.21 16.52 -1.69
CA ILE A 5 7.87 15.23 -1.09
C ILE A 5 6.35 15.03 -1.12
N PHE A 6 5.57 16.04 -0.80
CA PHE A 6 4.12 15.99 -0.88
C PHE A 6 3.65 15.65 -2.31
N HIS A 7 4.21 16.34 -3.30
CA HIS A 7 3.86 16.09 -4.70
C HIS A 7 4.21 14.66 -5.14
N LEU A 8 5.38 14.17 -4.72
CA LEU A 8 5.77 12.78 -5.00
C LEU A 8 4.78 11.79 -4.40
N LYS A 9 4.39 11.98 -3.15
CA LYS A 9 3.42 11.11 -2.48
C LYS A 9 2.10 11.05 -3.23
N GLU A 10 1.60 12.17 -3.71
CA GLU A 10 0.38 12.21 -4.51
C GLU A 10 0.53 11.44 -5.82
N ARG A 11 1.67 11.58 -6.50
CA ARG A 11 1.95 10.87 -7.74
C ARG A 11 2.01 9.35 -7.52
N LEU A 12 2.66 8.91 -6.45
CA LEU A 12 2.72 7.49 -6.10
C LEU A 12 1.33 6.92 -5.83
N LEU A 13 0.53 7.62 -5.06
CA LEU A 13 -0.81 7.16 -4.70
C LEU A 13 -1.73 7.03 -5.92
N LYS A 14 -1.63 7.94 -6.87
CA LYS A 14 -2.44 7.92 -8.09
C LYS A 14 -2.02 6.86 -9.09
N ASN A 15 -0.81 6.32 -8.98
CA ASN A 15 -0.26 5.38 -9.97
C ASN A 15 0.44 4.21 -9.27
N LEU A 16 -0.25 3.52 -8.36
CA LEU A 16 0.34 2.40 -7.61
C LEU A 16 0.74 1.24 -8.50
N GLN A 17 0.07 1.03 -9.64
CA GLN A 17 0.39 -0.05 -10.58
C GLN A 17 1.72 0.17 -11.30
N HIS A 18 2.15 1.41 -11.43
CA HIS A 18 3.37 1.73 -12.15
C HIS A 18 4.58 1.12 -11.43
N LYS A 19 5.53 0.61 -12.21
CA LYS A 19 6.79 0.09 -11.68
C LYS A 19 7.72 1.26 -11.36
N TRP A 20 7.56 1.84 -10.20
CA TRP A 20 8.34 2.99 -9.77
C TRP A 20 9.80 2.64 -9.50
N THR A 21 10.71 3.50 -9.97
CA THR A 21 12.14 3.43 -9.67
C THR A 21 12.55 4.69 -8.90
N VAL A 22 13.67 4.60 -8.18
CA VAL A 22 14.22 5.77 -7.49
C VAL A 22 14.55 6.87 -8.50
N GLU A 23 15.04 6.50 -9.69
CA GLU A 23 15.37 7.44 -10.76
C GLU A 23 14.16 8.28 -11.18
N GLU A 24 13.00 7.64 -11.33
CA GLU A 24 11.76 8.36 -11.66
C GLU A 24 11.35 9.31 -10.54
N MET A 25 11.49 8.88 -9.30
CA MET A 25 11.19 9.72 -8.13
C MET A 25 12.10 10.94 -8.09
N LEU A 26 13.40 10.76 -8.41
CA LEU A 26 14.36 11.85 -8.46
C LEU A 26 13.99 12.89 -9.51
N GLN A 27 13.47 12.46 -10.66
CA GLN A 27 13.01 13.38 -11.71
C GLN A 27 11.85 14.25 -11.23
N ILE A 28 10.98 13.70 -10.40
CA ILE A 28 9.84 14.44 -9.85
C ILE A 28 10.30 15.46 -8.81
N VAL A 29 11.19 15.07 -7.90
CA VAL A 29 11.61 15.93 -6.80
C VAL A 29 12.79 16.84 -7.15
N GLU A 30 13.50 16.55 -8.26
CA GLU A 30 14.65 17.34 -8.74
C GLU A 30 15.75 17.49 -7.68
N LEU A 31 16.07 16.40 -7.00
CA LEU A 31 17.12 16.34 -5.97
C LEU A 31 18.15 15.27 -6.33
N SER A 32 19.35 15.38 -5.73
CA SER A 32 20.34 14.32 -5.80
C SER A 32 19.88 13.12 -4.97
N VAL A 33 20.43 11.93 -5.25
CA VAL A 33 20.09 10.71 -4.51
C VAL A 33 20.28 10.88 -3.00
N PRO A 34 21.47 11.31 -2.51
CA PRO A 34 21.68 11.45 -1.05
C PRO A 34 20.72 12.44 -0.42
N HIS A 35 20.48 13.58 -1.09
CA HIS A 35 19.59 14.62 -0.55
C HIS A 35 18.15 14.12 -0.50
N PHE A 36 17.68 13.45 -1.56
CA PHE A 36 16.34 12.88 -1.60
C PHE A 36 16.12 11.86 -0.49
N GLN A 37 17.02 10.89 -0.37
CA GLN A 37 16.89 9.84 0.65
C GLN A 37 16.88 10.42 2.07
N LYS A 38 17.76 11.37 2.33
CA LYS A 38 17.85 12.03 3.63
C LYS A 38 16.57 12.81 3.95
N LEU A 39 16.11 13.62 3.00
CA LEU A 39 14.91 14.45 3.18
C LEU A 39 13.66 13.57 3.34
N PHE A 40 13.51 12.57 2.48
CA PHE A 40 12.35 11.69 2.55
C PHE A 40 12.28 10.94 3.88
N ARG A 41 13.41 10.38 4.31
CA ARG A 41 13.48 9.65 5.59
C ARG A 41 13.26 10.59 6.79
N ALA A 42 13.77 11.83 6.73
CA ALA A 42 13.54 12.81 7.78
C ALA A 42 12.06 13.16 7.94
N GLU A 43 11.34 13.27 6.83
CA GLU A 43 9.91 13.63 6.86
C GLU A 43 8.98 12.43 7.07
N MET A 44 9.32 11.28 6.50
CA MET A 44 8.43 10.11 6.49
C MET A 44 8.86 9.01 7.47
N GLY A 45 10.07 9.07 8.02
CA GLY A 45 10.58 8.07 8.95
C GLY A 45 11.10 6.79 8.31
N ILE A 46 10.87 6.56 7.02
CA ILE A 46 11.28 5.36 6.28
C ILE A 46 11.79 5.73 4.89
N ALA A 47 12.48 4.79 4.24
CA ALA A 47 13.01 4.99 2.89
C ALA A 47 11.88 5.04 1.84
N PRO A 48 12.10 5.72 0.69
CA PRO A 48 11.06 5.89 -0.33
C PRO A 48 10.44 4.60 -0.85
N LEU A 49 11.23 3.58 -1.15
CA LEU A 49 10.69 2.32 -1.68
C LEU A 49 9.95 1.52 -0.59
N THR A 50 10.36 1.61 0.66
CA THR A 50 9.64 1.02 1.79
C THR A 50 8.29 1.70 1.96
N TYR A 51 8.26 3.02 1.85
CA TYR A 51 7.02 3.80 1.89
C TYR A 51 6.05 3.35 0.79
N LEU A 52 6.56 3.20 -0.44
CA LEU A 52 5.72 2.76 -1.57
C LEU A 52 5.14 1.37 -1.33
N ARG A 53 5.94 0.43 -0.80
CA ARG A 53 5.47 -0.91 -0.48
C ARG A 53 4.36 -0.86 0.58
N ASP A 54 4.54 -0.08 1.63
CA ASP A 54 3.53 0.08 2.67
C ASP A 54 2.24 0.70 2.12
N LEU A 55 2.36 1.69 1.25
CA LEU A 55 1.23 2.34 0.61
C LEU A 55 0.40 1.35 -0.23
N ARG A 56 1.08 0.47 -0.97
CA ARG A 56 0.44 -0.60 -1.74
C ARG A 56 -0.31 -1.59 -0.83
N LEU A 57 0.28 -1.95 0.30
CA LEU A 57 -0.36 -2.87 1.25
C LEU A 57 -1.57 -2.25 1.92
N VAL A 58 -1.51 -0.97 2.25
CA VAL A 58 -2.66 -0.23 2.82
C VAL A 58 -3.81 -0.22 1.81
N LYS A 59 -3.52 0.09 0.54
CA LYS A 59 -4.55 0.09 -0.50
C LYS A 59 -5.12 -1.30 -0.74
N ALA A 60 -4.27 -2.32 -0.71
CA ALA A 60 -4.73 -3.70 -0.84
C ALA A 60 -5.71 -4.07 0.27
N ARG A 61 -5.41 -3.70 1.51
CA ARG A 61 -6.32 -3.93 2.65
C ARG A 61 -7.68 -3.28 2.42
N GLU A 62 -7.69 -2.02 1.98
CA GLU A 62 -8.94 -1.31 1.68
C GLU A 62 -9.77 -2.05 0.62
N LEU A 63 -9.13 -2.54 -0.43
CA LEU A 63 -9.82 -3.26 -1.50
C LEU A 63 -10.31 -4.64 -1.06
N LEU A 64 -9.60 -5.30 -0.14
CA LEU A 64 -10.03 -6.59 0.42
C LEU A 64 -11.34 -6.47 1.20
N GLU A 65 -11.62 -5.29 1.74
CA GLU A 65 -12.85 -5.01 2.48
C GLU A 65 -14.05 -4.81 1.55
N LYS A 66 -13.83 -4.81 0.24
CA LYS A 66 -14.87 -4.71 -0.78
C LYS A 66 -15.08 -6.06 -1.47
N LYS A 67 -16.34 -6.45 -1.68
CA LYS A 67 -16.67 -7.76 -2.25
C LYS A 67 -16.37 -7.89 -3.75
N PHE A 68 -16.18 -6.78 -4.45
CA PHE A 68 -16.14 -6.76 -5.91
C PHE A 68 -14.83 -7.29 -6.50
N TYR A 69 -13.74 -7.31 -5.72
CA TYR A 69 -12.42 -7.60 -6.23
C TYR A 69 -11.94 -8.97 -5.76
N ARG A 70 -11.40 -9.77 -6.69
CA ARG A 70 -10.68 -11.00 -6.34
C ARG A 70 -9.31 -10.64 -5.78
N VAL A 71 -8.77 -11.48 -4.90
CA VAL A 71 -7.46 -11.24 -4.28
C VAL A 71 -6.38 -11.02 -5.35
N LYS A 72 -6.37 -11.83 -6.41
CA LYS A 72 -5.42 -11.66 -7.52
C LYS A 72 -5.57 -10.30 -8.21
N GLN A 73 -6.80 -9.85 -8.44
CA GLN A 73 -7.06 -8.54 -9.04
C GLN A 73 -6.55 -7.41 -8.15
N ILE A 74 -6.75 -7.54 -6.84
CA ILE A 74 -6.27 -6.54 -5.87
C ILE A 74 -4.75 -6.43 -5.95
N ARG A 75 -4.06 -7.58 -5.95
CA ARG A 75 -2.60 -7.60 -6.04
C ARG A 75 -2.11 -6.83 -7.27
N VAL A 76 -2.70 -7.11 -8.43
CA VAL A 76 -2.35 -6.44 -9.69
C VAL A 76 -2.69 -4.95 -9.63
N GLU A 77 -3.86 -4.62 -9.11
CA GLU A 77 -4.35 -3.23 -9.02
C GLU A 77 -3.42 -2.34 -8.18
N VAL A 78 -2.86 -2.87 -7.10
CA VAL A 78 -1.95 -2.11 -6.24
C VAL A 78 -0.49 -2.20 -6.69
N GLY A 79 -0.19 -2.93 -7.77
CA GLY A 79 1.14 -2.97 -8.35
C GLY A 79 2.12 -3.94 -7.71
N ILE A 80 1.64 -4.94 -6.97
CA ILE A 80 2.50 -5.98 -6.39
C ILE A 80 2.56 -7.15 -7.37
N ARG A 81 3.73 -7.39 -7.94
CA ARG A 81 3.89 -8.33 -9.06
C ARG A 81 4.03 -9.79 -8.64
N ASN A 82 4.47 -10.05 -7.42
CA ASN A 82 4.75 -11.40 -6.94
C ASN A 82 3.76 -11.77 -5.84
N ASP A 83 3.03 -12.87 -6.05
CA ASP A 83 2.01 -13.34 -5.12
C ASP A 83 2.61 -13.76 -3.77
N SER A 84 3.74 -14.45 -3.79
CA SER A 84 4.41 -14.88 -2.55
C SER A 84 4.88 -13.70 -1.72
N HIS A 85 5.43 -12.67 -2.37
CA HIS A 85 5.84 -11.44 -1.69
C HIS A 85 4.63 -10.71 -1.10
N PHE A 86 3.54 -10.65 -1.84
CA PHE A 86 2.30 -10.02 -1.38
C PHE A 86 1.79 -10.70 -0.12
N THR A 87 1.66 -12.02 -0.15
CA THR A 87 1.17 -12.81 0.98
C THR A 87 2.05 -12.62 2.20
N ARG A 88 3.37 -12.74 2.03
CA ARG A 88 4.35 -12.59 3.11
C ARG A 88 4.32 -11.19 3.73
N ASP A 89 4.40 -10.16 2.90
CA ASP A 89 4.50 -8.78 3.36
C ASP A 89 3.19 -8.30 3.99
N PHE A 90 2.07 -8.70 3.43
CA PHE A 90 0.75 -8.40 3.99
C PHE A 90 0.58 -9.05 5.37
N LYS A 91 0.93 -10.33 5.49
CA LYS A 91 0.85 -11.05 6.77
C LYS A 91 1.78 -10.44 7.82
N LYS A 92 2.98 -10.04 7.41
CA LYS A 92 3.93 -9.38 8.32
C LYS A 92 3.36 -8.07 8.86
N LYS A 93 2.68 -7.30 8.02
CA LYS A 93 2.12 -6.01 8.41
C LYS A 93 0.82 -6.14 9.22
N TYR A 94 -0.06 -7.03 8.85
CA TYR A 94 -1.42 -7.12 9.41
C TYR A 94 -1.70 -8.39 10.22
N GLY A 95 -0.77 -9.32 10.29
CA GLY A 95 -0.94 -10.56 11.06
C GLY A 95 -1.71 -11.68 10.37
N LEU A 96 -2.34 -11.41 9.24
CA LEU A 96 -3.12 -12.37 8.46
C LEU A 96 -2.72 -12.28 6.98
N THR A 97 -2.89 -13.38 6.24
CA THR A 97 -2.75 -13.34 4.78
C THR A 97 -3.91 -12.52 4.20
N PRO A 98 -3.79 -12.04 2.95
CA PRO A 98 -4.89 -11.31 2.32
C PRO A 98 -6.22 -12.07 2.35
N THR A 99 -6.20 -13.38 2.04
CA THR A 99 -7.41 -14.21 2.04
C THR A 99 -7.99 -14.38 3.45
N GLU A 100 -7.11 -14.62 4.43
CA GLU A 100 -7.53 -14.72 5.84
C GLU A 100 -8.12 -13.39 6.34
N TYR A 101 -7.48 -12.28 5.98
CA TYR A 101 -7.96 -10.96 6.36
C TYR A 101 -9.37 -10.72 5.82
N ARG A 102 -9.62 -11.03 4.54
CA ARG A 102 -10.93 -10.85 3.92
C ARG A 102 -12.00 -11.68 4.62
N LYS A 103 -11.72 -12.95 4.91
CA LYS A 103 -12.66 -13.85 5.61
C LYS A 103 -12.97 -13.33 7.01
N HIS A 104 -11.95 -12.91 7.74
CA HIS A 104 -12.09 -12.38 9.09
C HIS A 104 -12.91 -11.10 9.10
N PHE A 105 -12.64 -10.18 8.18
CA PHE A 105 -13.36 -8.91 8.06
C PHE A 105 -14.85 -9.14 7.78
N TRP A 106 -15.19 -9.96 6.81
CA TRP A 106 -16.60 -10.20 6.44
C TRP A 106 -17.35 -10.99 7.49
N LYS A 107 -16.69 -11.93 8.17
CA LYS A 107 -17.28 -12.66 9.29
C LYS A 107 -17.64 -11.70 10.43
N LYS A 108 -16.77 -10.76 10.75
CA LYS A 108 -17.00 -9.74 11.76
C LYS A 108 -18.19 -8.84 11.41
N ILE A 109 -18.27 -8.40 10.14
CA ILE A 109 -19.38 -7.57 9.66
C ILE A 109 -20.71 -8.32 9.77
N GLN A 110 -20.74 -9.59 9.39
CA GLN A 110 -21.95 -10.42 9.49
C GLN A 110 -22.41 -10.59 10.94
N THR A 111 -21.48 -10.78 11.86
CA THR A 111 -21.76 -10.90 13.29
C THR A 111 -22.35 -9.59 13.83
N GLU A 112 -21.77 -8.45 13.48
CA GLU A 112 -22.27 -7.12 13.89
C GLU A 112 -23.67 -6.87 13.35
N ARG A 113 -23.95 -7.23 12.09
CA ARG A 113 -25.27 -7.11 11.47
C ARG A 113 -26.32 -7.98 12.17
N SER A 114 -25.95 -9.19 12.58
CA SER A 114 -26.83 -10.10 13.30
C SER A 114 -27.21 -9.53 14.66
N ASP A 115 -26.26 -8.89 15.35
CA ASP A 115 -26.50 -8.23 16.62
C ASP A 115 -27.41 -7.02 16.47
N ASP A 116 -27.26 -6.26 15.39
CA ASP A 116 -28.10 -5.08 15.11
C ASP A 116 -29.55 -5.44 14.81
N LYS A 117 -29.83 -6.67 14.37
CA LYS A 117 -31.18 -7.14 14.07
C LYS A 117 -31.98 -7.60 15.30
N LYS A 118 -31.37 -7.62 16.45
CA LYS A 118 -32.05 -7.95 17.68
C LYS A 118 -32.69 -6.71 18.28
#